data_5bcde8788ac36bd0195b1a2d6b3e64fd
#
_entry.id   5bcde8788ac36bd0195b1a2d6b3e64fd
#
_cell.length_a   1.000
_cell.length_b   1.000
_cell.length_c   1.000
_cell.angle_alpha   90.00
_cell.angle_beta   90.00
_cell.angle_gamma   90.00
#
_symmetry.space_group_name_H-M   'P 1'
#
loop_
_entity.id
_entity.type
_entity.pdbx_description
1 polymer ?
#
loop_
_entity_poly.entity_id
_entity_poly.type
_entity_poly.pdbx_seq_one_letter_code
_entity_poly.pdbx_strand_id
1 'polypeptide(L)'
;ETLEMIRLINTEDKKVAYAVEKEVDNIAAAVDVIAEKLRNGGRLIYAGCGTSGRLGVLDAVECPPTYSTSPEMVMGILAGGYQAMFRAVEGAEDDFGLGEEDLKKVSFTEKDVLVGIAASGRTPYVIGAMKYAKTLGAAVLGVTCCKDSEIDRLADIGIAPMPGPEVITGSTRMKSGTAQKMVLNMLSTGAMVKLGKVYGNLMVDVKPSNRKLIDRCATIVQNATGVSREEAKSTLEKCDYRPKVAIVMIENNLDK
;
A
#
# COMPACT_ATOMS: atom_id res chain seq x y z
N GLU A 1 31.51 -19.32 4.02
CA GLU A 1 31.58 -19.11 2.57
C GLU A 1 30.37 -18.30 2.08
N THR A 2 30.46 -17.66 0.90
CA THR A 2 29.35 -16.83 0.35
C THR A 2 28.05 -17.61 0.21
N LEU A 3 28.13 -18.85 -0.26
CA LEU A 3 26.95 -19.71 -0.44
C LEU A 3 26.22 -19.98 0.91
N GLU A 4 26.97 -20.24 1.97
CA GLU A 4 26.41 -20.47 3.31
C GLU A 4 25.77 -19.21 3.86
N MET A 5 26.43 -18.07 3.70
CA MET A 5 25.87 -16.76 4.08
C MET A 5 24.53 -16.50 3.37
N ILE A 6 24.46 -16.71 2.06
CA ILE A 6 23.23 -16.50 1.28
C ILE A 6 22.13 -17.49 1.69
N ARG A 7 22.49 -18.76 1.95
CA ARG A 7 21.54 -19.75 2.47
C ARG A 7 20.97 -19.36 3.84
N LEU A 8 21.82 -18.84 4.73
CA LEU A 8 21.37 -18.35 6.03
C LEU A 8 20.38 -17.20 5.88
N ILE A 9 20.71 -16.17 5.08
CA ILE A 9 19.81 -15.04 4.80
C ILE A 9 18.47 -15.54 4.25
N ASN A 10 18.49 -16.39 3.22
CA ASN A 10 17.28 -16.93 2.62
C ASN A 10 16.45 -17.76 3.60
N THR A 11 17.09 -18.50 4.52
CA THR A 11 16.38 -19.27 5.55
C THR A 11 15.66 -18.36 6.53
N GLU A 12 16.28 -17.24 6.90
CA GLU A 12 15.65 -16.23 7.75
C GLU A 12 14.49 -15.52 7.01
N ASP A 13 14.67 -15.17 5.73
CA ASP A 13 13.64 -14.47 4.94
C ASP A 13 12.35 -15.29 4.79
N LYS A 14 12.44 -16.62 4.72
CA LYS A 14 11.25 -17.50 4.68
C LYS A 14 10.33 -17.35 5.89
N LYS A 15 10.84 -16.89 7.03
CA LYS A 15 10.05 -16.69 8.26
C LYS A 15 9.10 -15.50 8.16
N VAL A 16 9.33 -14.57 7.23
CA VAL A 16 8.57 -13.32 7.13
C VAL A 16 7.11 -13.59 6.82
N ALA A 17 6.80 -14.45 5.86
CA ALA A 17 5.43 -14.78 5.49
C ALA A 17 4.64 -15.36 6.68
N TYR A 18 5.26 -16.23 7.47
CA TYR A 18 4.63 -16.79 8.66
C TYR A 18 4.43 -15.76 9.79
N ALA A 19 5.29 -14.74 9.87
CA ALA A 19 5.09 -13.66 10.80
C ALA A 19 3.90 -12.77 10.40
N VAL A 20 3.75 -12.49 9.10
CA VAL A 20 2.62 -11.73 8.55
C VAL A 20 1.30 -12.50 8.66
N GLU A 21 1.33 -13.83 8.46
CA GLU A 21 0.15 -14.70 8.58
C GLU A 21 -0.54 -14.56 9.95
N LYS A 22 0.22 -14.33 11.01
CA LYS A 22 -0.32 -14.15 12.37
C LYS A 22 -1.11 -12.84 12.56
N GLU A 23 -1.01 -11.93 11.62
CA GLU A 23 -1.65 -10.61 11.65
C GLU A 23 -2.80 -10.48 10.64
N VAL A 24 -3.21 -11.57 9.95
CA VAL A 24 -4.22 -11.50 8.88
C VAL A 24 -5.56 -10.96 9.36
N ASP A 25 -5.97 -11.22 10.59
CA ASP A 25 -7.22 -10.70 11.15
C ASP A 25 -7.15 -9.18 11.33
N ASN A 26 -6.03 -8.66 11.86
CA ASN A 26 -5.78 -7.23 12.00
C ASN A 26 -5.67 -6.55 10.62
N ILE A 27 -5.01 -7.20 9.67
CA ILE A 27 -4.90 -6.71 8.29
C ILE A 27 -6.29 -6.63 7.65
N ALA A 28 -7.12 -7.66 7.81
CA ALA A 28 -8.48 -7.68 7.28
C ALA A 28 -9.34 -6.54 7.87
N ALA A 29 -9.30 -6.35 9.18
CA ALA A 29 -10.00 -5.25 9.83
C ALA A 29 -9.52 -3.87 9.33
N ALA A 30 -8.21 -3.70 9.15
CA ALA A 30 -7.63 -2.49 8.58
C ALA A 30 -8.06 -2.23 7.13
N VAL A 31 -8.12 -3.28 6.30
CA VAL A 31 -8.65 -3.20 4.92
C VAL A 31 -10.10 -2.71 4.92
N ASP A 32 -10.93 -3.18 5.86
CA ASP A 32 -12.32 -2.77 5.95
C ASP A 32 -12.44 -1.28 6.25
N VAL A 33 -11.68 -0.78 7.23
CA VAL A 33 -11.63 0.65 7.56
C VAL A 33 -11.14 1.49 6.37
N ILE A 34 -10.06 1.08 5.72
CA ILE A 34 -9.51 1.79 4.55
C ILE A 34 -10.56 1.85 3.44
N ALA A 35 -11.17 0.71 3.09
CA ALA A 35 -12.16 0.63 2.01
C ALA A 35 -13.39 1.51 2.28
N GLU A 36 -13.86 1.56 3.53
CA GLU A 36 -14.96 2.42 3.94
C GLU A 36 -14.62 3.91 3.78
N LYS A 37 -13.47 4.34 4.29
CA LYS A 37 -13.00 5.72 4.19
C LYS A 37 -12.80 6.15 2.74
N LEU A 38 -12.14 5.31 1.92
CA LEU A 38 -11.96 5.60 0.48
C LEU A 38 -13.31 5.70 -0.27
N ARG A 39 -14.29 4.84 0.06
CA ARG A 39 -15.64 4.89 -0.53
C ARG A 39 -16.36 6.20 -0.20
N ASN A 40 -16.10 6.76 0.96
CA ASN A 40 -16.69 8.01 1.44
C ASN A 40 -15.87 9.25 1.03
N GLY A 41 -14.93 9.12 0.10
CA GLY A 41 -14.15 10.23 -0.46
C GLY A 41 -12.94 10.64 0.38
N GLY A 42 -12.57 9.87 1.39
CA GLY A 42 -11.31 10.01 2.12
C GLY A 42 -10.12 9.42 1.34
N ARG A 43 -8.92 9.51 1.93
CA ARG A 43 -7.65 9.07 1.34
C ARG A 43 -6.94 8.09 2.29
N LEU A 44 -6.09 7.24 1.71
CA LEU A 44 -5.13 6.42 2.45
C LEU A 44 -3.78 7.13 2.46
N ILE A 45 -3.27 7.47 3.62
CA ILE A 45 -1.98 8.15 3.75
C ILE A 45 -1.03 7.31 4.60
N TYR A 46 0.10 6.93 4.00
CA TYR A 46 1.21 6.28 4.68
C TYR A 46 2.18 7.33 5.22
N ALA A 47 2.62 7.20 6.46
CA ALA A 47 3.67 8.04 7.04
C ALA A 47 4.77 7.20 7.66
N GLY A 48 6.02 7.46 7.28
CA GLY A 48 7.16 6.70 7.78
C GLY A 48 8.51 7.36 7.52
N CYS A 49 9.55 6.79 8.10
CA CYS A 49 10.93 7.22 7.93
C CYS A 49 11.76 6.14 7.23
N GLY A 50 12.84 6.53 6.56
CA GLY A 50 13.81 5.60 5.97
C GLY A 50 13.14 4.54 5.09
N THR A 51 13.47 3.26 5.33
CA THR A 51 12.90 2.13 4.57
C THR A 51 11.38 2.07 4.69
N SER A 52 10.82 2.25 5.89
CA SER A 52 9.37 2.19 6.13
C SER A 52 8.61 3.25 5.32
N GLY A 53 9.07 4.50 5.33
CA GLY A 53 8.46 5.56 4.53
C GLY A 53 8.62 5.36 3.02
N ARG A 54 9.78 4.84 2.56
CA ARG A 54 9.99 4.50 1.14
C ARG A 54 9.05 3.40 0.66
N LEU A 55 8.76 2.40 1.51
CA LEU A 55 7.79 1.35 1.19
C LEU A 55 6.36 1.91 1.08
N GLY A 56 5.99 2.86 1.95
CA GLY A 56 4.72 3.57 1.84
C GLY A 56 4.59 4.35 0.53
N VAL A 57 5.64 5.07 0.13
CA VAL A 57 5.69 5.76 -1.17
C VAL A 57 5.60 4.76 -2.33
N LEU A 58 6.37 3.66 -2.26
CA LEU A 58 6.36 2.62 -3.29
C LEU A 58 4.96 2.05 -3.51
N ASP A 59 4.26 1.65 -2.44
CA ASP A 59 2.91 1.10 -2.53
C ASP A 59 1.91 2.13 -3.10
N ALA A 60 2.01 3.38 -2.66
CA ALA A 60 1.14 4.46 -3.11
C ALA A 60 1.26 4.75 -4.61
N VAL A 61 2.49 4.83 -5.15
CA VAL A 61 2.72 5.18 -6.56
C VAL A 61 2.32 4.08 -7.55
N GLU A 62 2.16 2.84 -7.08
CA GLU A 62 1.69 1.73 -7.90
C GLU A 62 0.15 1.66 -8.03
N CYS A 63 -0.60 2.38 -7.19
CA CYS A 63 -2.06 2.40 -7.25
C CYS A 63 -2.63 3.06 -8.53
N PRO A 64 -2.14 4.24 -8.97
CA PRO A 64 -2.65 4.88 -10.18
C PRO A 64 -2.52 4.03 -11.47
N PRO A 65 -1.38 3.42 -11.80
CA PRO A 65 -1.26 2.60 -13.00
C PRO A 65 -2.06 1.29 -12.91
N THR A 66 -2.25 0.75 -11.69
CA THR A 66 -2.90 -0.55 -11.47
C THR A 66 -4.43 -0.45 -11.42
N TYR A 67 -4.93 0.58 -10.76
CA TYR A 67 -6.36 0.74 -10.43
C TYR A 67 -7.00 2.01 -10.98
N SER A 68 -6.29 2.78 -11.81
CA SER A 68 -6.72 4.09 -12.33
C SER A 68 -7.25 5.02 -11.23
N THR A 69 -6.61 5.00 -10.06
CA THR A 69 -6.89 5.93 -8.98
C THR A 69 -6.27 7.30 -9.27
N SER A 70 -6.79 8.37 -8.65
CA SER A 70 -6.03 9.61 -8.57
C SER A 70 -4.77 9.40 -7.71
N PRO A 71 -3.66 10.12 -7.98
CA PRO A 71 -2.45 10.04 -7.14
C PRO A 71 -2.68 10.42 -5.68
N GLU A 72 -3.72 11.24 -5.43
CA GLU A 72 -4.07 11.70 -4.09
C GLU A 72 -4.85 10.68 -3.27
N MET A 73 -5.48 9.68 -3.91
CA MET A 73 -6.30 8.67 -3.20
C MET A 73 -5.46 7.80 -2.27
N VAL A 74 -4.23 7.46 -2.69
CA VAL A 74 -3.26 6.76 -1.85
C VAL A 74 -1.95 7.53 -1.93
N MET A 75 -1.43 7.97 -0.79
CA MET A 75 -0.24 8.82 -0.71
C MET A 75 0.77 8.24 0.28
N GLY A 76 2.05 8.45 -0.02
CA GLY A 76 3.13 8.16 0.91
C GLY A 76 3.83 9.45 1.35
N ILE A 77 3.94 9.67 2.64
CA ILE A 77 4.70 10.78 3.25
C ILE A 77 5.96 10.21 3.88
N LEU A 78 7.10 10.76 3.48
CA LEU A 78 8.42 10.31 3.92
C LEU A 78 9.10 11.44 4.70
N ALA A 79 9.48 11.17 5.95
CA ALA A 79 10.24 12.12 6.77
C ALA A 79 11.49 12.60 6.03
N GLY A 80 11.68 13.92 5.97
CA GLY A 80 12.71 14.55 5.15
C GLY A 80 12.34 14.79 3.69
N GLY A 81 11.09 14.43 3.29
CA GLY A 81 10.50 14.75 1.98
C GLY A 81 11.15 14.02 0.80
N TYR A 82 11.02 14.61 -0.40
CA TYR A 82 11.45 14.00 -1.65
C TYR A 82 12.94 13.55 -1.66
N GLN A 83 13.83 14.34 -1.05
CA GLN A 83 15.26 13.98 -1.01
C GLN A 83 15.53 12.71 -0.20
N ALA A 84 14.70 12.46 0.84
CA ALA A 84 14.83 11.28 1.69
C ALA A 84 14.53 9.96 0.94
N MET A 85 13.94 10.04 -0.25
CA MET A 85 13.76 8.88 -1.13
C MET A 85 15.10 8.29 -1.58
N PHE A 86 16.08 9.16 -1.85
CA PHE A 86 17.36 8.79 -2.46
C PHE A 86 18.54 8.85 -1.51
N ARG A 87 18.46 9.66 -0.44
CA ARG A 87 19.54 9.86 0.56
C ARG A 87 18.94 9.88 1.96
N ALA A 88 19.71 9.46 2.95
CA ALA A 88 19.34 9.65 4.35
C ALA A 88 19.28 11.16 4.66
N VAL A 89 18.22 11.60 5.33
CA VAL A 89 18.10 12.94 5.90
C VAL A 89 18.17 12.77 7.41
N GLU A 90 19.30 13.17 7.99
CA GLU A 90 19.55 13.02 9.43
C GLU A 90 18.59 13.89 10.24
N GLY A 91 18.19 13.39 11.41
CA GLY A 91 17.32 14.11 12.36
C GLY A 91 15.84 14.12 11.99
N ALA A 92 15.44 13.85 10.75
CA ALA A 92 14.03 13.89 10.36
C ALA A 92 13.16 12.83 11.07
N GLU A 93 13.72 11.68 11.43
CA GLU A 93 12.99 10.64 12.17
C GLU A 93 12.77 10.97 13.64
N ASP A 94 13.63 11.82 14.22
CA ASP A 94 13.58 12.21 15.63
C ASP A 94 12.69 13.43 15.88
N ASP A 95 12.25 14.10 14.81
CA ASP A 95 11.41 15.29 14.90
C ASP A 95 9.92 14.91 14.99
N PHE A 96 9.39 15.04 16.20
CA PHE A 96 8.00 14.76 16.52
C PHE A 96 7.03 15.75 15.84
N GLY A 97 7.42 17.03 15.72
CA GLY A 97 6.57 18.08 15.11
C GLY A 97 6.45 17.95 13.60
N LEU A 98 7.51 17.44 12.95
CA LEU A 98 7.56 17.32 11.50
C LEU A 98 6.45 16.40 10.96
N GLY A 99 6.07 15.35 11.71
CA GLY A 99 4.99 14.44 11.31
C GLY A 99 3.62 15.15 11.22
N GLU A 100 3.32 16.02 12.15
CA GLU A 100 2.13 16.89 12.14
C GLU A 100 2.19 17.90 10.98
N GLU A 101 3.34 18.56 10.79
CA GLU A 101 3.52 19.53 9.71
C GLU A 101 3.32 18.90 8.33
N ASP A 102 3.85 17.71 8.10
CA ASP A 102 3.72 17.01 6.82
C ASP A 102 2.27 16.61 6.56
N LEU A 103 1.50 16.19 7.57
CA LEU A 103 0.06 15.95 7.43
C LEU A 103 -0.72 17.24 7.11
N LYS A 104 -0.36 18.38 7.74
CA LYS A 104 -0.95 19.68 7.42
C LYS A 104 -0.67 20.12 5.98
N LYS A 105 0.55 19.89 5.46
CA LYS A 105 0.92 20.21 4.06
C LYS A 105 0.03 19.48 3.04
N VAL A 106 -0.40 18.26 3.34
CA VAL A 106 -1.31 17.50 2.47
C VAL A 106 -2.80 17.72 2.82
N SER A 107 -3.10 18.67 3.69
CA SER A 107 -4.47 18.97 4.14
C SER A 107 -5.20 17.72 4.64
N PHE A 108 -4.56 16.97 5.55
CA PHE A 108 -5.12 15.77 6.16
C PHE A 108 -6.36 16.10 6.99
N THR A 109 -7.40 15.26 6.93
CA THR A 109 -8.69 15.48 7.59
C THR A 109 -9.20 14.22 8.29
N GLU A 110 -10.30 14.34 9.04
CA GLU A 110 -11.01 13.24 9.70
C GLU A 110 -11.56 12.18 8.73
N LYS A 111 -11.68 12.51 7.45
CA LYS A 111 -12.14 11.59 6.40
C LYS A 111 -11.06 10.59 5.99
N ASP A 112 -9.80 10.96 6.16
CA ASP A 112 -8.66 10.18 5.72
C ASP A 112 -8.34 9.04 6.70
N VAL A 113 -7.49 8.11 6.26
CA VAL A 113 -6.87 7.08 7.08
C VAL A 113 -5.37 7.31 7.10
N LEU A 114 -4.79 7.39 8.29
CA LEU A 114 -3.34 7.39 8.44
C LEU A 114 -2.84 5.98 8.78
N VAL A 115 -1.82 5.53 8.06
CA VAL A 115 -1.04 4.34 8.41
C VAL A 115 0.36 4.78 8.81
N GLY A 116 0.66 4.75 10.10
CA GLY A 116 1.99 5.01 10.64
C GLY A 116 2.88 3.76 10.51
N ILE A 117 4.05 3.89 9.89
CA ILE A 117 4.93 2.76 9.56
C ILE A 117 6.29 2.96 10.22
N ALA A 118 6.65 2.08 11.17
CA ALA A 118 7.97 2.05 11.75
C ALA A 118 8.30 0.67 12.32
N ALA A 119 9.38 0.04 11.86
CA ALA A 119 9.76 -1.30 12.29
C ALA A 119 9.97 -1.38 13.82
N SER A 120 10.60 -0.36 14.43
CA SER A 120 10.83 -0.28 15.87
C SER A 120 9.58 0.05 16.70
N GLY A 121 8.53 0.57 16.06
CA GLY A 121 7.31 1.02 16.71
C GLY A 121 7.46 2.25 17.64
N ARG A 122 8.56 3.02 17.53
CA ARG A 122 8.88 4.14 18.43
C ARG A 122 9.46 5.37 17.76
N THR A 123 9.35 5.47 16.43
CA THR A 123 9.88 6.61 15.65
C THR A 123 9.10 7.89 15.95
N PRO A 124 9.73 8.96 16.50
CA PRO A 124 9.05 10.17 16.94
C PRO A 124 8.23 10.85 15.86
N TYR A 125 8.75 10.97 14.64
CA TYR A 125 8.02 11.48 13.47
C TYR A 125 6.67 10.79 13.27
N VAL A 126 6.67 9.45 13.27
CA VAL A 126 5.45 8.65 13.04
C VAL A 126 4.46 8.82 14.19
N ILE A 127 4.96 8.83 15.43
CA ILE A 127 4.13 9.03 16.62
C ILE A 127 3.49 10.42 16.59
N GLY A 128 4.24 11.45 16.19
CA GLY A 128 3.72 12.81 16.02
C GLY A 128 2.60 12.89 14.99
N ALA A 129 2.81 12.31 13.81
CA ALA A 129 1.79 12.20 12.77
C ALA A 129 0.53 11.49 13.27
N MET A 130 0.67 10.34 13.94
CA MET A 130 -0.45 9.56 14.47
C MET A 130 -1.22 10.32 15.56
N LYS A 131 -0.53 10.98 16.49
CA LYS A 131 -1.17 11.80 17.53
C LYS A 131 -1.97 12.96 16.92
N TYR A 132 -1.39 13.65 15.94
CA TYR A 132 -2.11 14.70 15.23
C TYR A 132 -3.34 14.19 14.50
N ALA A 133 -3.25 13.08 13.76
CA ALA A 133 -4.38 12.47 13.08
C ALA A 133 -5.53 12.13 14.05
N LYS A 134 -5.19 11.63 15.25
CA LYS A 134 -6.18 11.37 16.32
C LYS A 134 -6.86 12.63 16.83
N THR A 135 -6.17 13.75 16.92
CA THR A 135 -6.82 15.03 17.33
C THR A 135 -7.89 15.49 16.34
N LEU A 136 -7.79 15.06 15.08
CA LEU A 136 -8.77 15.35 14.04
C LEU A 136 -9.92 14.33 14.01
N GLY A 137 -9.87 13.25 14.79
CA GLY A 137 -10.85 12.16 14.74
C GLY A 137 -10.71 11.23 13.54
N ALA A 138 -9.55 11.25 12.87
CA ALA A 138 -9.27 10.34 11.76
C ALA A 138 -8.98 8.92 12.24
N ALA A 139 -9.19 7.93 11.37
CA ALA A 139 -8.78 6.56 11.62
C ALA A 139 -7.25 6.44 11.55
N VAL A 140 -6.63 5.80 12.53
CA VAL A 140 -5.19 5.67 12.67
C VAL A 140 -4.79 4.21 12.79
N LEU A 141 -4.05 3.72 11.83
CA LEU A 141 -3.52 2.36 11.77
C LEU A 141 -2.01 2.38 12.02
N GLY A 142 -1.47 1.31 12.59
CA GLY A 142 -0.03 1.20 12.86
C GLY A 142 0.55 -0.06 12.23
N VAL A 143 1.68 0.04 11.54
CA VAL A 143 2.45 -1.10 11.02
C VAL A 143 3.84 -1.09 11.63
N THR A 144 4.11 -2.06 12.48
CA THR A 144 5.37 -2.18 13.23
C THR A 144 5.87 -3.63 13.23
N CYS A 145 7.10 -3.86 13.67
CA CYS A 145 7.61 -5.22 13.93
C CYS A 145 7.86 -5.46 15.43
N CYS A 146 7.28 -4.62 16.28
CA CYS A 146 7.39 -4.68 17.74
C CYS A 146 5.99 -4.56 18.35
N LYS A 147 5.43 -5.69 18.80
CA LYS A 147 4.16 -5.71 19.50
C LYS A 147 4.23 -4.91 20.80
N ASP A 148 3.11 -4.33 21.19
CA ASP A 148 3.00 -3.47 22.38
C ASP A 148 3.93 -2.25 22.36
N SER A 149 4.43 -1.84 21.19
CA SER A 149 5.19 -0.61 21.01
C SER A 149 4.30 0.62 21.12
N GLU A 150 4.88 1.84 21.18
CA GLU A 150 4.09 3.06 21.26
C GLU A 150 3.17 3.24 20.05
N ILE A 151 3.67 2.96 18.83
CA ILE A 151 2.86 3.00 17.59
C ILE A 151 1.74 1.96 17.64
N ASP A 152 2.02 0.74 18.08
CA ASP A 152 1.03 -0.33 18.19
C ASP A 152 -0.11 0.05 19.14
N ARG A 153 0.23 0.58 20.33
CA ARG A 153 -0.77 1.03 21.33
C ARG A 153 -1.53 2.28 20.93
N LEU A 154 -0.92 3.16 20.13
CA LEU A 154 -1.54 4.40 19.69
C LEU A 154 -2.54 4.17 18.55
N ALA A 155 -2.35 3.14 17.75
CA ALA A 155 -3.21 2.79 16.63
C ALA A 155 -4.60 2.33 17.08
N ASP A 156 -5.62 2.61 16.28
CA ASP A 156 -6.95 2.00 16.43
C ASP A 156 -6.90 0.52 16.04
N ILE A 157 -6.05 0.18 15.06
CA ILE A 157 -5.68 -1.19 14.70
C ILE A 157 -4.15 -1.24 14.53
N GLY A 158 -3.47 -1.97 15.41
CA GLY A 158 -2.06 -2.29 15.32
C GLY A 158 -1.84 -3.57 14.52
N ILE A 159 -0.87 -3.55 13.60
CA ILE A 159 -0.44 -4.70 12.79
C ILE A 159 1.04 -4.88 13.08
N ALA A 160 1.38 -5.92 13.81
CA ALA A 160 2.72 -6.11 14.36
C ALA A 160 3.34 -7.47 13.97
N PRO A 161 3.61 -7.75 12.68
CA PRO A 161 4.33 -8.95 12.29
C PRO A 161 5.74 -8.94 12.89
N MET A 162 6.06 -9.97 13.66
CA MET A 162 7.34 -10.12 14.34
C MET A 162 8.20 -11.19 13.63
N PRO A 163 9.02 -10.83 12.62
CA PRO A 163 9.82 -11.79 11.85
C PRO A 163 11.06 -12.30 12.62
N GLY A 164 11.24 -11.84 13.87
CA GLY A 164 12.41 -12.16 14.69
C GLY A 164 13.64 -11.29 14.35
N PRO A 165 14.79 -11.57 15.03
CA PRO A 165 15.99 -10.77 14.86
C PRO A 165 16.52 -10.83 13.43
N GLU A 166 17.05 -9.71 12.95
CA GLU A 166 17.66 -9.62 11.62
C GLU A 166 18.98 -10.39 11.55
N VAL A 167 19.35 -10.89 10.38
CA VAL A 167 20.64 -11.56 10.15
C VAL A 167 21.80 -10.59 10.46
N ILE A 168 21.64 -9.34 10.09
CA ILE A 168 22.51 -8.25 10.55
C ILE A 168 21.74 -7.49 11.61
N THR A 169 22.13 -7.67 12.87
CA THR A 169 21.46 -7.08 14.03
C THR A 169 21.21 -5.58 13.84
N GLY A 170 19.96 -5.16 14.01
CA GLY A 170 19.54 -3.78 13.87
C GLY A 170 19.24 -3.32 12.45
N SER A 171 19.52 -4.12 11.41
CA SER A 171 19.27 -3.75 10.01
C SER A 171 17.82 -4.06 9.59
N THR A 172 16.86 -3.29 10.12
CA THR A 172 15.42 -3.50 9.93
C THR A 172 14.91 -3.25 8.51
N ARG A 173 15.79 -2.86 7.59
CA ARG A 173 15.47 -2.82 6.16
C ARG A 173 15.31 -4.20 5.53
N MET A 174 15.69 -5.29 6.21
CA MET A 174 15.68 -6.67 5.73
C MET A 174 14.32 -7.33 6.02
N LYS A 175 14.22 -8.25 6.99
CA LYS A 175 12.98 -8.98 7.28
C LYS A 175 11.83 -8.07 7.68
N SER A 176 12.10 -7.08 8.53
CA SER A 176 11.09 -6.12 8.96
C SER A 176 10.56 -5.30 7.77
N GLY A 177 11.45 -4.81 6.90
CA GLY A 177 11.04 -4.14 5.67
C GLY A 177 10.21 -5.04 4.75
N THR A 178 10.60 -6.30 4.59
CA THR A 178 9.83 -7.28 3.80
C THR A 178 8.44 -7.53 4.40
N ALA A 179 8.33 -7.68 5.72
CA ALA A 179 7.05 -7.82 6.41
C ALA A 179 6.16 -6.59 6.19
N GLN A 180 6.69 -5.38 6.37
CA GLN A 180 5.97 -4.13 6.11
C GLN A 180 5.47 -4.06 4.66
N LYS A 181 6.33 -4.37 3.68
CA LYS A 181 5.93 -4.39 2.26
C LYS A 181 4.77 -5.34 2.01
N MET A 182 4.78 -6.54 2.59
CA MET A 182 3.69 -7.51 2.45
C MET A 182 2.38 -6.96 3.04
N VAL A 183 2.44 -6.36 4.23
CA VAL A 183 1.28 -5.75 4.87
C VAL A 183 0.72 -4.61 4.02
N LEU A 184 1.54 -3.66 3.58
CA LEU A 184 1.08 -2.51 2.78
C LEU A 184 0.41 -2.97 1.49
N ASN A 185 0.99 -3.94 0.78
CA ASN A 185 0.36 -4.50 -0.42
C ASN A 185 -1.00 -5.16 -0.13
N MET A 186 -1.17 -5.82 1.03
CA MET A 186 -2.46 -6.38 1.44
C MET A 186 -3.47 -5.28 1.74
N LEU A 187 -3.06 -4.20 2.40
CA LEU A 187 -3.92 -3.07 2.74
C LEU A 187 -4.45 -2.37 1.49
N SER A 188 -3.56 -1.94 0.59
CA SER A 188 -3.96 -1.23 -0.64
C SER A 188 -4.72 -2.15 -1.59
N THR A 189 -4.20 -3.34 -1.89
CA THR A 189 -4.86 -4.30 -2.78
C THR A 189 -6.22 -4.72 -2.24
N GLY A 190 -6.32 -5.09 -0.96
CA GLY A 190 -7.56 -5.48 -0.32
C GLY A 190 -8.61 -4.38 -0.38
N ALA A 191 -8.24 -3.14 -0.10
CA ALA A 191 -9.13 -1.98 -0.22
C ALA A 191 -9.60 -1.78 -1.67
N MET A 192 -8.70 -1.87 -2.66
CA MET A 192 -9.06 -1.74 -4.08
C MET A 192 -9.98 -2.87 -4.55
N VAL A 193 -9.79 -4.11 -4.08
CA VAL A 193 -10.72 -5.22 -4.32
C VAL A 193 -12.12 -4.89 -3.79
N LYS A 194 -12.21 -4.38 -2.56
CA LYS A 194 -13.49 -3.98 -1.94
C LYS A 194 -14.15 -2.77 -2.61
N LEU A 195 -13.38 -1.95 -3.32
CA LEU A 195 -13.89 -0.86 -4.17
C LEU A 195 -14.30 -1.33 -5.57
N GLY A 196 -14.21 -2.61 -5.87
CA GLY A 196 -14.58 -3.18 -7.17
C GLY A 196 -13.61 -2.84 -8.30
N LYS A 197 -12.32 -2.63 -7.98
CA LYS A 197 -11.27 -2.33 -8.94
C LYS A 197 -10.71 -3.55 -9.67
N VAL A 198 -11.20 -4.74 -9.33
CA VAL A 198 -10.81 -6.02 -9.92
C VAL A 198 -12.04 -6.83 -10.34
N TYR A 199 -11.85 -7.78 -11.25
CA TYR A 199 -12.85 -8.78 -11.64
C TYR A 199 -12.20 -10.17 -11.53
N GLY A 200 -12.65 -10.97 -10.56
CA GLY A 200 -11.89 -12.15 -10.13
C GLY A 200 -10.48 -11.75 -9.70
N ASN A 201 -9.46 -12.26 -10.40
CA ASN A 201 -8.06 -11.88 -10.22
C ASN A 201 -7.53 -10.94 -11.32
N LEU A 202 -8.42 -10.38 -12.15
CA LEU A 202 -8.06 -9.56 -13.30
C LEU A 202 -8.06 -8.06 -12.94
N MET A 203 -7.01 -7.37 -13.36
CA MET A 203 -6.77 -5.93 -13.17
C MET A 203 -7.59 -5.12 -14.19
N VAL A 204 -8.94 -5.06 -14.01
CA VAL A 204 -9.86 -4.49 -15.00
C VAL A 204 -9.89 -2.96 -15.04
N ASP A 205 -9.36 -2.30 -14.01
CA ASP A 205 -9.24 -0.83 -13.94
C ASP A 205 -7.83 -0.34 -14.29
N VAL A 206 -7.01 -1.15 -14.97
CA VAL A 206 -5.66 -0.75 -15.42
C VAL A 206 -5.70 0.51 -16.29
N LYS A 207 -4.75 1.43 -16.07
CA LYS A 207 -4.59 2.64 -16.88
C LYS A 207 -3.78 2.33 -18.14
N PRO A 208 -4.36 2.42 -19.36
CA PRO A 208 -3.70 2.05 -20.62
C PRO A 208 -2.70 3.13 -21.09
N SER A 209 -1.70 3.45 -20.27
CA SER A 209 -0.77 4.56 -20.49
C SER A 209 0.39 4.25 -21.46
N ASN A 210 0.57 3.01 -21.85
CA ASN A 210 1.62 2.60 -22.79
C ASN A 210 1.20 1.36 -23.58
N ARG A 211 1.98 1.03 -24.64
CA ARG A 211 1.69 -0.07 -25.56
C ARG A 211 1.54 -1.44 -24.86
N LYS A 212 2.39 -1.71 -23.86
CA LYS A 212 2.33 -2.94 -23.06
C LYS A 212 1.02 -3.03 -22.27
N LEU A 213 0.55 -1.93 -21.70
CA LEU A 213 -0.70 -1.91 -20.92
C LEU A 213 -1.94 -1.98 -21.82
N ILE A 214 -1.90 -1.36 -23.01
CA ILE A 214 -2.95 -1.52 -24.03
C ILE A 214 -3.09 -2.98 -24.46
N ASP A 215 -1.95 -3.65 -24.72
CA ASP A 215 -1.96 -5.06 -25.08
C ASP A 215 -2.47 -5.95 -23.93
N ARG A 216 -2.12 -5.62 -22.70
CA ARG A 216 -2.64 -6.27 -21.48
C ARG A 216 -4.16 -6.12 -21.36
N CYS A 217 -4.75 -4.95 -21.71
CA CYS A 217 -6.19 -4.75 -21.69
C CYS A 217 -6.90 -5.77 -22.57
N ALA A 218 -6.41 -6.06 -23.78
CA ALA A 218 -6.97 -7.07 -24.66
C ALA A 218 -6.92 -8.47 -24.05
N THR A 219 -5.80 -8.84 -23.42
CA THR A 219 -5.67 -10.12 -22.74
C THR A 219 -6.62 -10.24 -21.54
N ILE A 220 -6.82 -9.15 -20.79
CA ILE A 220 -7.77 -9.12 -19.66
C ILE A 220 -9.20 -9.37 -20.16
N VAL A 221 -9.62 -8.68 -21.22
CA VAL A 221 -10.97 -8.85 -21.80
C VAL A 221 -11.16 -10.28 -22.31
N GLN A 222 -10.18 -10.83 -23.04
CA GLN A 222 -10.24 -12.23 -23.50
C GLN A 222 -10.38 -13.22 -22.32
N ASN A 223 -9.59 -13.06 -21.28
CA ASN A 223 -9.62 -13.94 -20.12
C ASN A 223 -10.94 -13.85 -19.34
N ALA A 224 -11.57 -12.69 -19.36
CA ALA A 224 -12.83 -12.46 -18.65
C ALA A 224 -14.04 -12.99 -19.42
N THR A 225 -14.05 -12.86 -20.74
CA THR A 225 -15.25 -13.09 -21.58
C THR A 225 -15.13 -14.27 -22.54
N GLY A 226 -13.91 -14.77 -22.80
CA GLY A 226 -13.65 -15.85 -23.75
C GLY A 226 -13.72 -15.45 -25.23
N VAL A 227 -13.92 -14.18 -25.58
CA VAL A 227 -13.98 -13.70 -26.98
C VAL A 227 -12.60 -13.75 -27.66
N SER A 228 -12.59 -13.62 -28.98
CA SER A 228 -11.36 -13.55 -29.76
C SER A 228 -10.56 -12.28 -29.41
N ARG A 229 -9.24 -12.28 -29.74
CA ARG A 229 -8.39 -11.12 -29.52
C ARG A 229 -8.81 -9.92 -30.38
N GLU A 230 -9.29 -10.19 -31.58
CA GLU A 230 -9.81 -9.19 -32.52
C GLU A 230 -11.04 -8.51 -31.97
N GLU A 231 -11.98 -9.27 -31.46
CA GLU A 231 -13.22 -8.77 -30.84
C GLU A 231 -12.90 -8.00 -29.55
N ALA A 232 -12.01 -8.51 -28.68
CA ALA A 232 -11.57 -7.80 -27.49
C ALA A 232 -10.96 -6.44 -27.83
N LYS A 233 -10.11 -6.36 -28.86
CA LYS A 233 -9.50 -5.09 -29.31
C LYS A 233 -10.53 -4.15 -29.88
N SER A 234 -11.41 -4.62 -30.78
CA SER A 234 -12.47 -3.81 -31.38
C SER A 234 -13.40 -3.22 -30.31
N THR A 235 -13.77 -4.00 -29.30
CA THR A 235 -14.60 -3.49 -28.19
C THR A 235 -13.85 -2.50 -27.31
N LEU A 236 -12.56 -2.73 -27.03
CA LEU A 236 -11.72 -1.79 -26.27
C LEU A 236 -11.58 -0.44 -26.97
N GLU A 237 -11.44 -0.42 -28.29
CA GLU A 237 -11.41 0.83 -29.07
C GLU A 237 -12.69 1.65 -28.92
N LYS A 238 -13.83 0.98 -28.82
CA LYS A 238 -15.14 1.63 -28.60
C LYS A 238 -15.28 2.26 -27.20
N CYS A 239 -14.51 1.81 -26.21
CA CYS A 239 -14.65 2.24 -24.80
C CYS A 239 -13.36 2.81 -24.18
N ASP A 240 -12.54 3.49 -25.00
CA ASP A 240 -11.32 4.20 -24.56
C ASP A 240 -10.34 3.28 -23.81
N TYR A 241 -10.21 2.03 -24.27
CA TYR A 241 -9.35 0.99 -23.69
C TYR A 241 -9.61 0.72 -22.19
N ARG A 242 -10.87 0.82 -21.76
CA ARG A 242 -11.28 0.48 -20.39
C ARG A 242 -11.77 -0.98 -20.31
N PRO A 243 -10.96 -1.93 -19.79
CA PRO A 243 -11.32 -3.36 -19.81
C PRO A 243 -12.63 -3.66 -19.08
N LYS A 244 -12.88 -3.01 -17.95
CA LYS A 244 -14.12 -3.16 -17.19
C LYS A 244 -15.35 -2.83 -18.01
N VAL A 245 -15.30 -1.75 -18.80
CA VAL A 245 -16.40 -1.35 -19.67
C VAL A 245 -16.55 -2.32 -20.84
N ALA A 246 -15.44 -2.72 -21.47
CA ALA A 246 -15.45 -3.70 -22.56
C ALA A 246 -16.06 -5.04 -22.14
N ILE A 247 -15.72 -5.53 -20.94
CA ILE A 247 -16.31 -6.76 -20.38
C ILE A 247 -17.83 -6.61 -20.25
N VAL A 248 -18.31 -5.52 -19.67
CA VAL A 248 -19.76 -5.27 -19.51
C VAL A 248 -20.46 -5.17 -20.87
N MET A 249 -19.84 -4.52 -21.86
CA MET A 249 -20.39 -4.42 -23.22
C MET A 249 -20.55 -5.81 -23.86
N ILE A 250 -19.52 -6.64 -23.77
CA ILE A 250 -19.53 -8.00 -24.34
C ILE A 250 -20.57 -8.90 -23.65
N GLU A 251 -20.52 -8.95 -22.31
CA GLU A 251 -21.41 -9.82 -21.52
C GLU A 251 -22.89 -9.48 -21.67
N ASN A 252 -23.21 -8.22 -21.98
CA ASN A 252 -24.60 -7.75 -22.13
C ASN A 252 -24.98 -7.42 -23.58
N ASN A 253 -24.16 -7.72 -24.58
CA ASN A 253 -24.36 -7.40 -26.00
C ASN A 253 -24.70 -5.92 -26.22
N LEU A 254 -23.98 -5.00 -25.55
CA LEU A 254 -24.19 -3.56 -25.63
C LEU A 254 -23.21 -2.91 -26.61
N ASP A 255 -23.70 -1.94 -27.39
CA ASP A 255 -22.85 -0.92 -28.02
C ASP A 255 -22.69 0.27 -27.07
N LYS A 256 -21.59 1.05 -27.27
CA LYS A 256 -21.24 2.19 -26.39
C LYS A 256 -22.34 3.26 -26.37
#